data_24f3f2deac7c31dae610cdfcc76d2d85
#
_entry.id   24f3f2deac7c31dae610cdfcc76d2d85
#
_cell.length_a   1.000
_cell.length_b   1.000
_cell.length_c   1.000
_cell.angle_alpha   90.00
_cell.angle_beta   90.00
_cell.angle_gamma   90.00
#
_symmetry.space_group_name_H-M   'P 1'
#
loop_
_entity.id
_entity.type
_entity.pdbx_description
1 polymer ?
#
loop_
_entity_poly.entity_id
_entity_poly.type
_entity_poly.pdbx_seq_one_letter_code
_entity_poly.pdbx_strand_id
1 'polypeptide(L)'
;MTRLILVRHGHVEGIHPPRFRGRRDVALSQTGIRHAELTAGRIARTWRPTAIYTSPLGRCIQTGAAIARATSACTKVMEDLNDLHYGDWEWRTHAEVQARWSDLFECWHAAPHLVRFPHGESLQDLVARVSNVLRLILDQHQKETVVVVGHDSGNRALLLQLLDQPLSAYWRVTQDPCAISEVELHARASVVRCINETQHLVSV
;
A
#
# COMPACT_ATOMS: atom_id res chain seq x y z
N MET A 1 -6.85 -10.05 19.63
CA MET A 1 -6.66 -8.86 18.79
C MET A 1 -5.41 -9.08 17.97
N THR A 2 -5.50 -9.00 16.65
CA THR A 2 -4.36 -9.02 15.72
C THR A 2 -4.02 -7.58 15.36
N ARG A 3 -2.74 -7.23 15.29
CA ARG A 3 -2.31 -5.90 14.88
C ARG A 3 -1.79 -5.93 13.45
N LEU A 4 -2.34 -5.09 12.61
CA LEU A 4 -1.95 -4.92 11.22
C LEU A 4 -1.20 -3.58 11.06
N ILE A 5 0.02 -3.65 10.56
CA ILE A 5 0.84 -2.49 10.22
C ILE A 5 0.92 -2.41 8.70
N LEU A 6 0.25 -1.43 8.11
CA LEU A 6 0.31 -1.18 6.67
C LEU A 6 1.45 -0.20 6.39
N VAL A 7 2.29 -0.55 5.44
CA VAL A 7 3.42 0.27 4.97
C VAL A 7 3.33 0.44 3.47
N ARG A 8 3.35 1.67 2.96
CA ARG A 8 3.58 1.90 1.54
C ARG A 8 5.08 1.73 1.25
N HIS A 9 5.44 1.09 0.13
CA HIS A 9 6.83 0.99 -0.31
C HIS A 9 7.54 2.35 -0.31
N GLY A 10 8.86 2.35 -0.20
CA GLY A 10 9.69 3.55 -0.21
C GLY A 10 9.59 4.36 -1.51
N HIS A 11 10.14 5.58 -1.48
CA HIS A 11 10.19 6.45 -2.64
C HIS A 11 10.89 5.76 -3.83
N VAL A 12 10.34 5.94 -5.02
CA VAL A 12 10.89 5.41 -6.28
C VAL A 12 11.22 6.55 -7.23
N GLU A 13 12.05 6.30 -8.22
CA GLU A 13 12.31 7.26 -9.30
C GLU A 13 11.05 7.45 -10.17
N GLY A 14 10.99 8.57 -10.88
CA GLY A 14 9.86 8.91 -11.76
C GLY A 14 8.61 9.40 -11.03
N ILE A 15 8.75 9.96 -9.81
CA ILE A 15 7.65 10.68 -9.14
C ILE A 15 7.38 12.02 -9.86
N HIS A 16 8.39 12.61 -10.45
CA HIS A 16 8.26 13.82 -11.24
C HIS A 16 8.81 13.61 -12.67
N PRO A 17 7.98 13.87 -13.71
CA PRO A 17 6.54 14.11 -13.65
C PRO A 17 5.75 12.89 -13.14
N PRO A 18 4.61 13.10 -12.45
CA PRO A 18 3.82 12.01 -11.88
C PRO A 18 3.29 11.08 -12.98
N ARG A 19 3.42 9.76 -12.74
CA ARG A 19 3.03 8.70 -13.67
C ARG A 19 2.15 7.66 -12.99
N PHE A 20 1.29 7.03 -13.75
CA PHE A 20 0.58 5.82 -13.35
C PHE A 20 1.56 4.64 -13.41
N ARG A 21 2.16 4.28 -12.28
CA ARG A 21 3.20 3.23 -12.24
C ARG A 21 2.65 1.82 -12.36
N GLY A 22 1.54 1.57 -11.67
CA GLY A 22 0.89 0.27 -11.68
C GLY A 22 1.83 -0.88 -11.33
N ARG A 23 1.75 -1.92 -12.13
CA ARG A 23 2.54 -3.15 -11.96
C ARG A 23 3.94 -3.08 -12.58
N ARG A 24 4.33 -1.96 -13.16
CA ARG A 24 5.69 -1.79 -13.66
C ARG A 24 6.67 -1.83 -12.50
N ASP A 25 7.71 -2.63 -12.64
CA ASP A 25 8.74 -2.72 -11.62
C ASP A 25 9.73 -1.55 -11.75
N VAL A 26 9.77 -0.74 -10.69
CA VAL A 26 10.62 0.45 -10.57
C VAL A 26 11.37 0.33 -9.24
N ALA A 27 12.69 0.49 -9.29
CA ALA A 27 13.54 0.38 -8.10
C ALA A 27 13.30 1.53 -7.10
N LEU A 28 13.61 1.28 -5.83
CA LEU A 28 13.69 2.35 -4.83
C LEU A 28 14.79 3.34 -5.21
N SER A 29 14.52 4.62 -5.02
CA SER A 29 15.56 5.65 -5.07
C SER A 29 16.46 5.58 -3.83
N GLN A 30 17.59 6.28 -3.82
CA GLN A 30 18.46 6.37 -2.64
C GLN A 30 17.70 6.91 -1.41
N THR A 31 16.82 7.88 -1.60
CA THR A 31 15.92 8.37 -0.55
C THR A 31 14.95 7.29 -0.09
N GLY A 32 14.38 6.51 -1.02
CA GLY A 32 13.50 5.39 -0.68
C GLY A 32 14.18 4.30 0.13
N ILE A 33 15.44 3.98 -0.17
CA ILE A 33 16.25 3.04 0.59
C ILE A 33 16.47 3.54 2.03
N ARG A 34 16.88 4.82 2.19
CA ARG A 34 17.05 5.43 3.52
C ARG A 34 15.74 5.45 4.32
N HIS A 35 14.64 5.85 3.69
CA HIS A 35 13.33 5.88 4.35
C HIS A 35 12.87 4.46 4.74
N ALA A 36 13.14 3.44 3.93
CA ALA A 36 12.85 2.05 4.28
C ALA A 36 13.62 1.60 5.53
N GLU A 37 14.88 1.98 5.71
CA GLU A 37 15.67 1.69 6.92
C GLU A 37 15.12 2.44 8.14
N LEU A 38 14.74 3.71 8.01
CA LEU A 38 14.11 4.49 9.10
C LEU A 38 12.79 3.86 9.54
N THR A 39 11.96 3.44 8.57
CA THR A 39 10.69 2.75 8.82
C THR A 39 10.93 1.41 9.51
N ALA A 40 11.92 0.64 9.07
CA ALA A 40 12.32 -0.60 9.70
C ALA A 40 12.72 -0.40 11.16
N GLY A 41 13.54 0.61 11.45
CA GLY A 41 13.93 0.98 12.81
C GLY A 41 12.73 1.42 13.67
N ARG A 42 11.78 2.18 13.11
CA ARG A 42 10.53 2.57 13.79
C ARG A 42 9.69 1.35 14.14
N ILE A 43 9.51 0.43 13.20
CA ILE A 43 8.73 -0.80 13.41
C ILE A 43 9.39 -1.69 14.47
N ALA A 44 10.70 -1.90 14.38
CA ALA A 44 11.42 -2.74 15.33
C ALA A 44 11.36 -2.23 16.77
N ARG A 45 11.39 -0.90 16.97
CA ARG A 45 11.30 -0.30 18.31
C ARG A 45 9.90 -0.33 18.90
N THR A 46 8.86 -0.28 18.07
CA THR A 46 7.48 -0.07 18.54
C THR A 46 6.66 -1.35 18.56
N TRP A 47 6.82 -2.15 17.55
CA TRP A 47 6.07 -3.39 17.37
C TRP A 47 7.03 -4.58 17.21
N ARG A 48 6.57 -5.77 17.51
CA ARG A 48 7.35 -7.02 17.33
C ARG A 48 6.60 -7.89 16.32
N PRO A 49 6.68 -7.58 15.02
CA PRO A 49 5.98 -8.34 14.01
C PRO A 49 6.53 -9.77 13.93
N THR A 50 5.61 -10.74 13.74
CA THR A 50 5.94 -12.15 13.52
C THR A 50 6.04 -12.46 12.03
N ALA A 51 5.31 -11.73 11.19
CA ALA A 51 5.27 -11.92 9.75
C ALA A 51 5.22 -10.60 8.98
N ILE A 52 5.78 -10.63 7.77
CA ILE A 52 5.77 -9.54 6.81
C ILE A 52 5.23 -10.09 5.49
N TYR A 53 4.15 -9.51 4.98
CA TYR A 53 3.62 -9.79 3.66
C TYR A 53 3.97 -8.67 2.70
N THR A 54 4.50 -8.99 1.53
CA THR A 54 4.89 -7.99 0.53
C THR A 54 4.22 -8.23 -0.81
N SER A 55 3.96 -7.16 -1.54
CA SER A 55 3.72 -7.24 -2.99
C SER A 55 4.94 -7.87 -3.69
N PRO A 56 4.76 -8.53 -4.84
CA PRO A 56 5.86 -9.13 -5.62
C PRO A 56 6.77 -8.09 -6.26
N LEU A 57 6.39 -6.80 -6.32
CA LEU A 57 7.20 -5.78 -6.97
C LEU A 57 8.44 -5.42 -6.14
N GLY A 58 9.57 -5.26 -6.82
CA GLY A 58 10.90 -5.07 -6.21
C GLY A 58 10.95 -3.96 -5.16
N ARG A 59 10.22 -2.85 -5.37
CA ARG A 59 10.11 -1.75 -4.40
C ARG A 59 9.50 -2.18 -3.05
N CYS A 60 8.51 -3.09 -3.07
CA CYS A 60 7.90 -3.64 -1.86
C CYS A 60 8.79 -4.70 -1.21
N ILE A 61 9.39 -5.56 -2.01
CA ILE A 61 10.34 -6.58 -1.54
C ILE A 61 11.52 -5.91 -0.84
N GLN A 62 12.12 -4.87 -1.41
CA GLN A 62 13.25 -4.14 -0.80
C GLN A 62 12.85 -3.45 0.50
N THR A 63 11.67 -2.80 0.53
CA THR A 63 11.14 -2.17 1.76
C THR A 63 10.87 -3.23 2.84
N GLY A 64 10.23 -4.36 2.48
CA GLY A 64 9.98 -5.47 3.38
C GLY A 64 11.26 -6.14 3.89
N ALA A 65 12.28 -6.26 3.04
CA ALA A 65 13.58 -6.81 3.43
C ALA A 65 14.30 -5.93 4.48
N ALA A 66 14.19 -4.60 4.40
CA ALA A 66 14.71 -3.71 5.43
C ALA A 66 14.01 -3.97 6.79
N ILE A 67 12.68 -4.11 6.77
CA ILE A 67 11.91 -4.42 7.98
C ILE A 67 12.28 -5.80 8.52
N ALA A 68 12.41 -6.81 7.66
CA ALA A 68 12.79 -8.17 8.07
C ALA A 68 14.17 -8.20 8.77
N ARG A 69 15.15 -7.49 8.22
CA ARG A 69 16.48 -7.38 8.86
C ARG A 69 16.43 -6.78 10.26
N ALA A 70 15.55 -5.78 10.45
CA ALA A 70 15.44 -5.09 11.75
C ALA A 70 14.60 -5.84 12.79
N THR A 71 13.71 -6.73 12.36
CA THR A 71 12.73 -7.39 13.24
C THR A 71 12.91 -8.89 13.35
N SER A 72 13.66 -9.51 12.45
CA SER A 72 13.78 -10.97 12.27
C SER A 72 12.46 -11.67 11.93
N ALA A 73 11.44 -10.94 11.48
CA ALA A 73 10.15 -11.48 11.07
C ALA A 73 10.26 -12.22 9.73
N CYS A 74 9.50 -13.30 9.58
CA CYS A 74 9.42 -14.06 8.33
C CYS A 74 8.73 -13.25 7.23
N THR A 75 9.27 -13.28 6.01
CA THR A 75 8.70 -12.57 4.86
C THR A 75 8.01 -13.53 3.89
N LYS A 76 6.84 -13.15 3.41
CA LYS A 76 6.06 -13.87 2.39
C LYS A 76 5.60 -12.92 1.30
N VAL A 77 5.88 -13.28 0.05
CA VAL A 77 5.41 -12.53 -1.13
C VAL A 77 3.99 -12.98 -1.48
N MET A 78 3.10 -12.04 -1.77
CA MET A 78 1.70 -12.27 -2.09
C MET A 78 1.32 -11.54 -3.38
N GLU A 79 0.91 -12.28 -4.40
CA GLU A 79 0.44 -11.71 -5.68
C GLU A 79 -0.79 -10.80 -5.49
N ASP A 80 -1.68 -11.15 -4.55
CA ASP A 80 -2.86 -10.35 -4.22
C ASP A 80 -2.52 -8.95 -3.65
N LEU A 81 -1.27 -8.70 -3.23
CA LEU A 81 -0.77 -7.39 -2.82
C LEU A 81 -0.17 -6.56 -3.98
N ASN A 82 -0.20 -7.06 -5.21
CA ASN A 82 0.28 -6.30 -6.36
C ASN A 82 -0.41 -4.93 -6.47
N ASP A 83 0.24 -3.98 -7.13
CA ASP A 83 -0.35 -2.65 -7.33
C ASP A 83 -1.59 -2.72 -8.23
N LEU A 84 -2.39 -1.67 -8.24
CA LEU A 84 -3.53 -1.51 -9.13
C LEU A 84 -3.03 -1.59 -10.59
N HIS A 85 -3.64 -2.47 -11.39
CA HIS A 85 -3.33 -2.57 -12.80
C HIS A 85 -4.03 -1.45 -13.57
N TYR A 86 -3.28 -0.43 -13.93
CA TYR A 86 -3.80 0.73 -14.66
C TYR A 86 -3.97 0.47 -16.17
N GLY A 87 -3.65 -0.74 -16.67
CA GLY A 87 -3.80 -1.11 -18.07
C GLY A 87 -3.09 -0.14 -19.01
N ASP A 88 -3.82 0.42 -19.97
CA ASP A 88 -3.26 1.35 -20.98
C ASP A 88 -2.68 2.65 -20.41
N TRP A 89 -2.99 2.96 -19.14
CA TRP A 89 -2.43 4.13 -18.48
C TRP A 89 -1.05 3.87 -17.88
N GLU A 90 -0.61 2.62 -17.75
CA GLU A 90 0.66 2.30 -17.12
C GLU A 90 1.83 3.03 -17.78
N TRP A 91 2.66 3.63 -16.93
CA TRP A 91 3.82 4.43 -17.26
C TRP A 91 3.54 5.76 -17.99
N ARG A 92 2.30 6.11 -18.27
CA ARG A 92 1.94 7.42 -18.82
C ARG A 92 1.94 8.48 -17.71
N THR A 93 2.25 9.71 -18.10
CA THR A 93 2.07 10.87 -17.24
C THR A 93 0.59 11.20 -17.09
N HIS A 94 0.23 11.94 -16.06
CA HIS A 94 -1.14 12.42 -15.89
C HIS A 94 -1.60 13.27 -17.08
N ALA A 95 -0.70 14.12 -17.63
CA ALA A 95 -1.01 14.95 -18.81
C ALA A 95 -1.29 14.11 -20.08
N GLU A 96 -0.49 13.06 -20.32
CA GLU A 96 -0.71 12.14 -21.45
C GLU A 96 -2.04 11.38 -21.32
N VAL A 97 -2.39 10.95 -20.10
CA VAL A 97 -3.65 10.27 -19.84
C VAL A 97 -4.83 11.23 -20.01
N GLN A 98 -4.74 12.43 -19.42
CA GLN A 98 -5.77 13.45 -19.56
C GLN A 98 -6.03 13.83 -21.02
N ALA A 99 -4.97 13.96 -21.82
CA ALA A 99 -5.10 14.30 -23.24
C ALA A 99 -5.80 13.18 -24.07
N ARG A 100 -5.63 11.92 -23.69
CA ARG A 100 -6.14 10.79 -24.46
C ARG A 100 -7.48 10.23 -23.92
N TRP A 101 -7.71 10.31 -22.62
CA TRP A 101 -8.88 9.75 -21.91
C TRP A 101 -9.48 10.78 -20.94
N SER A 102 -9.77 11.99 -21.43
CA SER A 102 -10.22 13.12 -20.60
C SER A 102 -11.33 12.75 -19.63
N ASP A 103 -12.44 12.20 -20.15
CA ASP A 103 -13.64 11.90 -19.33
C ASP A 103 -13.33 10.84 -18.26
N LEU A 104 -12.56 9.81 -18.62
CA LEU A 104 -12.19 8.75 -17.68
C LEU A 104 -11.19 9.27 -16.63
N PHE A 105 -10.28 10.18 -17.01
CA PHE A 105 -9.35 10.83 -16.10
C PHE A 105 -10.08 11.72 -15.09
N GLU A 106 -11.06 12.50 -15.54
CA GLU A 106 -11.92 13.30 -14.66
C GLU A 106 -12.74 12.40 -13.72
N CYS A 107 -13.32 11.31 -14.26
CA CYS A 107 -14.04 10.33 -13.46
C CYS A 107 -13.13 9.69 -12.40
N TRP A 108 -11.86 9.39 -12.71
CA TRP A 108 -10.89 8.85 -11.74
C TRP A 108 -10.68 9.78 -10.56
N HIS A 109 -10.67 11.09 -10.76
CA HIS A 109 -10.52 12.05 -9.68
C HIS A 109 -11.82 12.35 -8.91
N ALA A 110 -12.95 12.37 -9.61
CA ALA A 110 -14.24 12.72 -9.02
C ALA A 110 -14.99 11.52 -8.41
N ALA A 111 -14.95 10.37 -9.07
CA ALA A 111 -15.71 9.16 -8.72
C ALA A 111 -14.90 7.88 -9.02
N PRO A 112 -13.76 7.65 -8.34
CA PRO A 112 -12.81 6.58 -8.66
C PRO A 112 -13.42 5.18 -8.64
N HIS A 113 -14.47 4.98 -7.85
CA HIS A 113 -15.20 3.72 -7.73
C HIS A 113 -16.02 3.33 -8.98
N LEU A 114 -16.21 4.26 -9.92
CA LEU A 114 -16.89 4.01 -11.19
C LEU A 114 -15.92 3.69 -12.34
N VAL A 115 -14.62 3.83 -12.11
CA VAL A 115 -13.60 3.65 -13.14
C VAL A 115 -13.19 2.18 -13.27
N ARG A 116 -13.19 1.68 -14.49
CA ARG A 116 -12.43 0.51 -14.93
C ARG A 116 -11.39 0.97 -15.93
N PHE A 117 -10.12 0.71 -15.63
CA PHE A 117 -9.03 1.11 -16.52
C PHE A 117 -9.06 0.28 -17.81
N PRO A 118 -8.83 0.88 -18.99
CA PRO A 118 -8.75 0.14 -20.24
C PRO A 118 -7.67 -0.96 -20.17
N HIS A 119 -8.06 -2.21 -20.40
CA HIS A 119 -7.23 -3.40 -20.22
C HIS A 119 -6.62 -3.55 -18.79
N GLY A 120 -7.24 -2.93 -17.78
CA GLY A 120 -6.80 -2.94 -16.39
C GLY A 120 -7.88 -3.36 -15.41
N GLU A 121 -7.62 -3.09 -14.14
CA GLU A 121 -8.52 -3.36 -13.02
C GLU A 121 -9.52 -2.21 -12.78
N SER A 122 -10.51 -2.46 -11.97
CA SER A 122 -11.29 -1.47 -11.21
C SER A 122 -10.86 -1.47 -9.74
N LEU A 123 -11.34 -0.50 -8.94
CA LEU A 123 -11.13 -0.55 -7.49
C LEU A 123 -11.83 -1.75 -6.85
N GLN A 124 -12.92 -2.24 -7.42
CA GLN A 124 -13.62 -3.44 -6.93
C GLN A 124 -12.75 -4.70 -7.10
N ASP A 125 -12.07 -4.84 -8.25
CA ASP A 125 -11.13 -5.95 -8.49
C ASP A 125 -9.96 -5.90 -7.49
N LEU A 126 -9.41 -4.70 -7.25
CA LEU A 126 -8.38 -4.48 -6.26
C LEU A 126 -8.83 -4.90 -4.85
N VAL A 127 -10.00 -4.42 -4.40
CA VAL A 127 -10.56 -4.77 -3.08
C VAL A 127 -10.77 -6.27 -2.96
N ALA A 128 -11.31 -6.93 -3.99
CA ALA A 128 -11.55 -8.37 -3.95
C ALA A 128 -10.27 -9.16 -3.63
N ARG A 129 -9.14 -8.83 -4.30
CA ARG A 129 -7.88 -9.55 -4.06
C ARG A 129 -7.16 -9.15 -2.76
N VAL A 130 -7.11 -7.87 -2.39
CA VAL A 130 -6.46 -7.48 -1.12
C VAL A 130 -7.25 -7.98 0.10
N SER A 131 -8.56 -8.18 -0.02
CA SER A 131 -9.41 -8.80 1.00
C SER A 131 -9.04 -10.27 1.25
N ASN A 132 -8.53 -10.99 0.24
CA ASN A 132 -8.02 -12.36 0.43
C ASN A 132 -6.82 -12.36 1.38
N VAL A 133 -5.91 -11.38 1.22
CA VAL A 133 -4.76 -11.25 2.13
C VAL A 133 -5.21 -10.93 3.55
N LEU A 134 -6.19 -10.02 3.71
CA LEU A 134 -6.73 -9.69 5.03
C LEU A 134 -7.36 -10.92 5.72
N ARG A 135 -8.15 -11.72 4.98
CA ARG A 135 -8.73 -12.98 5.50
C ARG A 135 -7.65 -13.97 5.94
N LEU A 136 -6.63 -14.15 5.11
CA LEU A 136 -5.48 -15.00 5.43
C LEU A 136 -4.76 -14.56 6.69
N ILE A 137 -4.52 -13.23 6.84
CA ILE A 137 -3.88 -12.68 8.04
C ILE A 137 -4.73 -12.94 9.29
N LEU A 138 -6.04 -12.70 9.21
CA LEU A 138 -6.96 -12.95 10.34
C LEU A 138 -7.02 -14.42 10.74
N ASP A 139 -6.92 -15.33 9.78
CA ASP A 139 -6.91 -16.78 10.01
C ASP A 139 -5.60 -17.27 10.63
N GLN A 140 -4.46 -16.85 10.07
CA GLN A 140 -3.14 -17.36 10.43
C GLN A 140 -2.48 -16.66 11.62
N HIS A 141 -2.81 -15.40 11.93
CA HIS A 141 -2.07 -14.54 12.87
C HIS A 141 -2.93 -14.04 14.02
N GLN A 142 -3.53 -14.96 14.77
CA GLN A 142 -4.32 -14.59 15.95
C GLN A 142 -3.42 -14.07 17.08
N LYS A 143 -3.73 -12.83 17.57
CA LYS A 143 -3.00 -12.13 18.64
C LYS A 143 -1.55 -11.78 18.30
N GLU A 144 -1.23 -11.67 17.04
CA GLU A 144 0.09 -11.32 16.54
C GLU A 144 0.10 -9.93 15.90
N THR A 145 1.31 -9.41 15.66
CA THR A 145 1.53 -8.23 14.83
C THR A 145 2.05 -8.66 13.46
N VAL A 146 1.40 -8.17 12.42
CA VAL A 146 1.74 -8.47 11.02
C VAL A 146 1.99 -7.18 10.28
N VAL A 147 3.05 -7.13 9.47
CA VAL A 147 3.33 -6.02 8.56
C VAL A 147 2.87 -6.39 7.17
N VAL A 148 2.21 -5.47 6.48
CA VAL A 148 1.92 -5.56 5.04
C VAL A 148 2.61 -4.42 4.33
N VAL A 149 3.51 -4.74 3.42
CA VAL A 149 4.20 -3.77 2.57
C VAL A 149 3.57 -3.79 1.18
N GLY A 150 2.81 -2.76 0.89
CA GLY A 150 2.06 -2.63 -0.35
C GLY A 150 2.25 -1.29 -1.04
N HIS A 151 1.20 -0.88 -1.73
CA HIS A 151 1.16 0.30 -2.59
C HIS A 151 0.12 1.30 -2.08
N ASP A 152 0.18 2.52 -2.60
CA ASP A 152 -0.82 3.56 -2.32
C ASP A 152 -2.24 3.03 -2.53
N SER A 153 -2.49 2.42 -3.68
CA SER A 153 -3.80 1.91 -4.07
C SER A 153 -4.32 0.80 -3.15
N GLY A 154 -3.51 -0.22 -2.89
CA GLY A 154 -3.87 -1.36 -2.05
C GLY A 154 -4.08 -0.96 -0.59
N ASN A 155 -3.20 -0.10 -0.05
CA ASN A 155 -3.32 0.37 1.33
C ASN A 155 -4.57 1.23 1.54
N ARG A 156 -4.92 2.12 0.57
CA ARG A 156 -6.20 2.86 0.60
C ARG A 156 -7.39 1.91 0.61
N ALA A 157 -7.39 0.93 -0.28
CA ALA A 157 -8.47 -0.05 -0.39
C ALA A 157 -8.67 -0.84 0.92
N LEU A 158 -7.58 -1.30 1.55
CA LEU A 158 -7.61 -1.97 2.85
C LEU A 158 -8.11 -1.05 3.97
N LEU A 159 -7.61 0.18 4.04
CA LEU A 159 -8.03 1.15 5.07
C LEU A 159 -9.51 1.51 4.94
N LEU A 160 -10.01 1.75 3.72
CA LEU A 160 -11.43 2.02 3.50
C LEU A 160 -12.30 0.84 3.94
N GLN A 161 -11.91 -0.39 3.61
CA GLN A 161 -12.62 -1.59 4.04
C GLN A 161 -12.62 -1.73 5.57
N LEU A 162 -11.49 -1.48 6.23
CA LEU A 162 -11.35 -1.58 7.68
C LEU A 162 -12.07 -0.45 8.43
N LEU A 163 -12.37 0.66 7.75
CA LEU A 163 -13.13 1.80 8.26
C LEU A 163 -14.63 1.76 7.89
N ASP A 164 -15.09 0.68 7.21
CA ASP A 164 -16.45 0.59 6.65
C ASP A 164 -16.80 1.77 5.72
N GLN A 165 -15.81 2.30 5.00
CA GLN A 165 -15.99 3.42 4.09
C GLN A 165 -16.19 2.94 2.64
N PRO A 166 -17.07 3.62 1.86
CA PRO A 166 -17.25 3.29 0.46
C PRO A 166 -16.02 3.64 -0.38
N LEU A 167 -15.83 2.95 -1.50
CA LEU A 167 -14.73 3.24 -2.43
C LEU A 167 -14.78 4.65 -3.03
N SER A 168 -15.92 5.35 -2.98
CA SER A 168 -16.00 6.77 -3.33
C SER A 168 -15.17 7.68 -2.42
N ALA A 169 -14.78 7.19 -1.23
CA ALA A 169 -13.89 7.90 -0.30
C ALA A 169 -12.39 7.69 -0.60
N TYR A 170 -12.03 7.05 -1.72
CA TYR A 170 -10.67 6.62 -2.05
C TYR A 170 -9.62 7.73 -1.91
N TRP A 171 -9.93 8.95 -2.34
CA TRP A 171 -9.03 10.09 -2.26
C TRP A 171 -9.00 10.81 -0.90
N ARG A 172 -9.82 10.38 0.07
CA ARG A 172 -9.85 10.97 1.42
C ARG A 172 -8.77 10.41 2.34
N VAL A 173 -8.08 9.36 1.92
CA VAL A 173 -6.99 8.73 2.67
C VAL A 173 -5.69 8.94 1.91
N THR A 174 -4.71 9.57 2.54
CA THR A 174 -3.37 9.71 1.98
C THR A 174 -2.49 8.52 2.34
N GLN A 175 -1.52 8.22 1.48
CA GLN A 175 -0.51 7.19 1.71
C GLN A 175 0.82 7.66 1.12
N ASP A 176 1.70 8.22 1.96
CA ASP A 176 3.03 8.65 1.55
C ASP A 176 4.02 7.47 1.48
N PRO A 177 5.10 7.56 0.67
CA PRO A 177 6.13 6.53 0.66
C PRO A 177 6.71 6.28 2.06
N CYS A 178 6.82 5.02 2.46
CA CYS A 178 7.24 4.59 3.79
C CYS A 178 6.35 5.03 4.96
N ALA A 179 5.17 5.61 4.70
CA ALA A 179 4.20 5.90 5.74
C ALA A 179 3.69 4.63 6.41
N ILE A 180 3.41 4.73 7.70
CA ILE A 180 2.86 3.64 8.52
C ILE A 180 1.41 3.95 8.86
N SER A 181 0.53 2.94 8.71
CA SER A 181 -0.82 2.97 9.26
C SER A 181 -1.00 1.75 10.17
N GLU A 182 -1.56 1.96 11.36
CA GLU A 182 -1.76 0.92 12.37
C GLU A 182 -3.25 0.64 12.57
N VAL A 183 -3.61 -0.64 12.50
CA VAL A 183 -4.98 -1.11 12.71
C VAL A 183 -4.99 -2.28 13.69
N GLU A 184 -5.87 -2.23 14.69
CA GLU A 184 -6.16 -3.37 15.56
C GLU A 184 -7.41 -4.09 15.05
N LEU A 185 -7.24 -5.38 14.78
CA LEU A 185 -8.29 -6.26 14.28
C LEU A 185 -8.85 -7.08 15.44
N HIS A 186 -10.12 -6.85 15.77
CA HIS A 186 -10.88 -7.59 16.77
C HIS A 186 -11.87 -8.54 16.09
N ALA A 187 -12.46 -9.46 16.85
CA ALA A 187 -13.40 -10.45 16.30
C ALA A 187 -14.63 -9.83 15.59
N ARG A 188 -15.02 -8.62 15.96
CA ARG A 188 -16.24 -7.95 15.45
C ARG A 188 -16.04 -6.50 14.99
N ALA A 189 -14.82 -5.98 15.08
CA ALA A 189 -14.54 -4.59 14.73
C ALA A 189 -13.06 -4.39 14.43
N SER A 190 -12.73 -3.38 13.63
CA SER A 190 -11.39 -2.84 13.47
C SER A 190 -11.27 -1.48 14.16
N VAL A 191 -10.09 -1.17 14.69
CA VAL A 191 -9.79 0.14 15.29
C VAL A 191 -8.53 0.67 14.60
N VAL A 192 -8.68 1.73 13.82
CA VAL A 192 -7.55 2.41 13.19
C VAL A 192 -6.90 3.32 14.23
N ARG A 193 -5.64 3.08 14.57
CA ARG A 193 -4.86 3.84 15.56
C ARG A 193 -4.18 5.05 14.93
N CYS A 194 -3.63 4.87 13.74
CA CYS A 194 -3.08 5.97 12.95
C CYS A 194 -3.17 5.66 11.46
N ILE A 195 -3.16 6.71 10.64
CA ILE A 195 -3.10 6.62 9.18
C ILE A 195 -1.98 7.55 8.71
N ASN A 196 -1.14 7.04 7.81
CA ASN A 196 -0.13 7.83 7.11
C ASN A 196 0.88 8.51 8.06
N GLU A 197 1.32 7.83 9.11
CA GLU A 197 2.36 8.34 10.03
C GLU A 197 3.71 8.37 9.31
N THR A 198 4.36 9.54 9.28
CA THR A 198 5.65 9.79 8.60
C THR A 198 6.68 10.48 9.48
N GLN A 199 6.39 10.72 10.76
CA GLN A 199 7.29 11.46 11.67
C GLN A 199 8.66 10.79 11.82
N HIS A 200 8.72 9.47 11.68
CA HIS A 200 9.97 8.71 11.72
C HIS A 200 10.91 8.97 10.52
N LEU A 201 10.43 9.60 9.44
CA LEU A 201 11.20 9.91 8.24
C LEU A 201 11.91 11.28 8.33
N VAL A 202 11.49 12.12 9.27
CA VAL A 202 12.15 13.41 9.52
C VAL A 202 13.40 13.13 10.34
N SER A 203 14.58 13.32 9.74
CA SER A 203 15.85 13.25 10.50
C SER A 203 15.87 14.37 11.55
N VAL A 204 16.08 14.00 12.79
CA VAL A 204 16.43 14.93 13.88
C VAL A 204 17.85 15.43 13.65
#